data_f8044371c26bc37680392375c201200b
#
_entry.id   f8044371c26bc37680392375c201200b
#
_cell.length_a   1.000
_cell.length_b   1.000
_cell.length_c   1.000
_cell.angle_alpha   90.00
_cell.angle_beta   90.00
_cell.angle_gamma   90.00
#
_symmetry.space_group_name_H-M   'P 1'
#
loop_
_entity.id
_entity.type
_entity.pdbx_description
1 polymer ?
#
loop_
_entity_poly.entity_id
_entity_poly.type
_entity_poly.pdbx_seq_one_letter_code
_entity_poly.pdbx_strand_id
1 'polypeptide(L)'
;MYVRVAFSGVEGPYSADGRYFIRVGTSNKAMTASELSATIIKRDRARNPWDSQPSGRPVSDVDEKALRDLVRLGNEAGRIPTGFTSARNELDRLRLVAADGTLTNAADVLLCEGDGLCPRMKLGLFKTNTKAQIADMRREQGPMLELLDLAERYVVRNIRSEIVIGRTGMRRQEVPEVPLEAIREALANALCHRDYTTGTSVQVNVFKDFVEIASPGLFPEGDSPEKHLSGDANEFHPRNPLIAEALYKADVIEQYGTGIPRIKEACEAAGVAFRFEQTVTSTVVRFDLPGSREAGKVAPSEARPPVLKDSSVFTETELTAIDIARESGRVTAKALADAAGVGRTKASETLKALTERGALIWVGKSVRDPHQYYRLPDEG
;
A
#
# COMPACT_ATOMS: atom_id res chain seq x y z
N MET A 1 -15.91 9.44 50.41
CA MET A 1 -16.39 8.32 49.58
C MET A 1 -15.80 8.49 48.20
N TYR A 2 -14.89 7.60 47.74
CA TYR A 2 -14.33 7.66 46.40
C TYR A 2 -15.02 6.60 45.56
N VAL A 3 -15.61 6.99 44.42
CA VAL A 3 -16.18 6.09 43.43
C VAL A 3 -15.18 5.96 42.32
N ARG A 4 -14.61 4.76 42.13
CA ARG A 4 -13.76 4.44 41.00
C ARG A 4 -14.63 3.78 39.93
N VAL A 5 -14.79 4.46 38.78
CA VAL A 5 -15.49 3.91 37.61
C VAL A 5 -14.42 3.50 36.62
N ALA A 6 -14.28 2.20 36.34
CA ALA A 6 -13.37 1.68 35.35
C ALA A 6 -14.17 1.38 34.06
N PHE A 7 -13.72 1.92 32.94
CA PHE A 7 -14.26 1.60 31.63
C PHE A 7 -13.21 0.81 30.86
N SER A 8 -13.61 -0.31 30.26
CA SER A 8 -12.81 -0.93 29.20
C SER A 8 -13.14 -0.20 27.90
N GLY A 9 -12.24 0.66 27.41
CA GLY A 9 -12.43 1.44 26.19
C GLY A 9 -12.47 0.65 24.88
N VAL A 10 -12.51 -0.66 24.93
CA VAL A 10 -12.30 -1.56 23.81
C VAL A 10 -13.56 -1.74 22.94
N GLU A 11 -14.74 -1.40 23.41
CA GLU A 11 -16.00 -1.76 22.72
C GLU A 11 -16.84 -0.57 22.19
N GLY A 12 -16.26 0.63 22.06
CA GLY A 12 -16.95 1.75 21.40
C GLY A 12 -17.42 1.43 19.98
N PRO A 13 -18.30 2.22 19.37
CA PRO A 13 -18.78 3.51 19.85
C PRO A 13 -19.87 3.39 20.91
N TYR A 14 -19.77 4.20 21.96
CA TYR A 14 -20.81 4.27 23.01
C TYR A 14 -21.80 5.39 22.69
N SER A 15 -23.10 5.12 22.93
CA SER A 15 -24.15 6.11 22.76
C SER A 15 -24.66 6.60 24.11
N ALA A 16 -25.00 7.89 24.19
CA ALA A 16 -25.77 8.50 25.27
C ALA A 16 -26.82 9.38 24.61
N ASP A 17 -28.08 9.23 25.03
CA ASP A 17 -29.25 9.99 24.53
C ASP A 17 -29.34 9.98 22.98
N GLY A 18 -29.09 8.80 22.36
CA GLY A 18 -29.17 8.62 20.91
C GLY A 18 -28.03 9.28 20.13
N ARG A 19 -27.00 9.81 20.80
CA ARG A 19 -25.80 10.39 20.17
C ARG A 19 -24.56 9.57 20.50
N TYR A 20 -23.65 9.47 19.55
CA TYR A 20 -22.36 8.83 19.74
C TYR A 20 -21.28 9.87 20.02
N PHE A 21 -20.35 9.56 20.92
CA PHE A 21 -19.31 10.47 21.36
C PHE A 21 -17.92 9.86 21.22
N ILE A 22 -16.95 10.70 20.88
CA ILE A 22 -15.52 10.39 20.88
C ILE A 22 -14.82 11.25 21.92
N ARG A 23 -13.81 10.70 22.61
CA ARG A 23 -12.99 11.43 23.55
C ARG A 23 -11.88 12.16 22.80
N VAL A 24 -11.85 13.49 22.96
CA VAL A 24 -10.80 14.34 22.39
C VAL A 24 -10.15 15.11 23.54
N GLY A 25 -8.97 14.67 23.97
CA GLY A 25 -8.30 15.22 25.15
C GLY A 25 -9.15 15.09 26.41
N THR A 26 -9.51 16.21 27.03
CA THR A 26 -10.33 16.28 28.26
C THR A 26 -11.85 16.37 27.98
N SER A 27 -12.28 16.48 26.73
CA SER A 27 -13.66 16.71 26.33
C SER A 27 -14.26 15.54 25.56
N ASN A 28 -15.60 15.40 25.63
CA ASN A 28 -16.36 14.48 24.78
C ASN A 28 -16.95 15.28 23.61
N LYS A 29 -16.64 14.87 22.38
CA LYS A 29 -17.19 15.46 21.15
C LYS A 29 -18.21 14.51 20.54
N ALA A 30 -19.36 15.03 20.11
CA ALA A 30 -20.31 14.23 19.35
C ALA A 30 -19.69 13.81 18.02
N MET A 31 -19.81 12.52 17.69
CA MET A 31 -19.34 11.98 16.41
C MET A 31 -20.25 12.45 15.28
N THR A 32 -19.64 12.79 14.17
CA THR A 32 -20.35 12.97 12.89
C THR A 32 -20.81 11.61 12.35
N ALA A 33 -21.74 11.59 11.42
CA ALA A 33 -22.16 10.36 10.74
C ALA A 33 -20.99 9.63 10.07
N SER A 34 -20.04 10.38 9.49
CA SER A 34 -18.83 9.84 8.87
C SER A 34 -17.90 9.19 9.90
N GLU A 35 -17.61 9.87 11.01
CA GLU A 35 -16.78 9.34 12.10
C GLU A 35 -17.39 8.08 12.72
N LEU A 36 -18.72 8.07 12.90
CA LEU A 36 -19.43 6.90 13.39
C LEU A 36 -19.36 5.73 12.43
N SER A 37 -19.63 5.97 11.14
CA SER A 37 -19.53 4.94 10.09
C SER A 37 -18.11 4.36 10.00
N ALA A 38 -17.09 5.20 10.02
CA ALA A 38 -15.69 4.77 10.01
C ALA A 38 -15.36 3.90 11.23
N THR A 39 -15.85 4.27 12.42
CA THR A 39 -15.62 3.51 13.65
C THR A 39 -16.34 2.14 13.62
N ILE A 40 -17.58 2.09 13.11
CA ILE A 40 -18.31 0.83 12.94
C ILE A 40 -17.62 -0.08 11.95
N ILE A 41 -17.19 0.44 10.79
CA ILE A 41 -16.48 -0.33 9.77
C ILE A 41 -15.14 -0.86 10.31
N LYS A 42 -14.38 -0.02 11.04
CA LYS A 42 -13.11 -0.43 11.67
C LYS A 42 -13.33 -1.59 12.65
N ARG A 43 -14.37 -1.50 13.48
CA ARG A 43 -14.72 -2.54 14.45
C ARG A 43 -15.19 -3.84 13.77
N ASP A 44 -16.03 -3.72 12.75
CA ASP A 44 -16.48 -4.88 12.00
C ASP A 44 -15.32 -5.59 11.31
N ARG A 45 -14.43 -4.86 10.66
CA ARG A 45 -13.19 -5.42 10.07
C ARG A 45 -12.28 -6.10 11.09
N ALA A 46 -12.19 -5.58 12.31
CA ALA A 46 -11.40 -6.20 13.37
C ALA A 46 -12.02 -7.50 13.91
N ARG A 47 -13.36 -7.60 13.94
CA ARG A 47 -14.09 -8.80 14.39
C ARG A 47 -14.27 -9.84 13.29
N ASN A 48 -14.46 -9.38 12.07
CA ASN A 48 -14.72 -10.18 10.89
C ASN A 48 -13.75 -9.75 9.77
N PRO A 49 -12.46 -10.09 9.87
CA PRO A 49 -11.50 -9.75 8.82
C PRO A 49 -11.97 -10.27 7.46
N TRP A 50 -11.77 -9.46 6.42
CA TRP A 50 -12.20 -9.83 5.07
C TRP A 50 -11.64 -11.18 4.63
N ASP A 51 -10.41 -11.47 4.97
CA ASP A 51 -9.69 -12.67 4.56
C ASP A 51 -10.18 -13.94 5.28
N SER A 52 -10.93 -13.82 6.40
CA SER A 52 -11.58 -14.92 7.09
C SER A 52 -12.99 -15.25 6.59
N GLN A 53 -13.56 -14.39 5.77
CA GLN A 53 -14.90 -14.60 5.22
C GLN A 53 -14.91 -15.69 4.15
N PRO A 54 -16.04 -16.41 3.93
CA PRO A 54 -16.15 -17.41 2.89
C PRO A 54 -16.02 -16.79 1.51
N SER A 55 -15.22 -17.38 0.64
CA SER A 55 -15.07 -16.98 -0.76
C SER A 55 -16.16 -17.56 -1.66
N GLY A 56 -16.88 -18.56 -1.16
CA GLY A 56 -17.84 -19.35 -1.92
C GLY A 56 -17.23 -20.41 -2.83
N ARG A 57 -15.90 -20.53 -2.89
CA ARG A 57 -15.21 -21.56 -3.67
C ARG A 57 -15.14 -22.87 -2.92
N PRO A 58 -15.35 -24.02 -3.57
CA PRO A 58 -15.19 -25.32 -2.94
C PRO A 58 -13.71 -25.62 -2.68
N VAL A 59 -13.44 -26.48 -1.70
CA VAL A 59 -12.07 -26.94 -1.34
C VAL A 59 -11.34 -27.61 -2.51
N SER A 60 -12.09 -28.18 -3.47
CA SER A 60 -11.52 -28.81 -4.68
C SER A 60 -10.84 -27.83 -5.63
N ASP A 61 -11.06 -26.53 -5.47
CA ASP A 61 -10.49 -25.49 -6.35
C ASP A 61 -9.09 -25.05 -5.93
N VAL A 62 -8.59 -25.58 -4.82
CA VAL A 62 -7.23 -25.31 -4.35
C VAL A 62 -6.20 -25.92 -5.30
N ASP A 63 -5.24 -25.12 -5.71
CA ASP A 63 -4.03 -25.64 -6.34
C ASP A 63 -3.23 -26.45 -5.31
N GLU A 64 -3.25 -27.78 -5.48
CA GLU A 64 -2.57 -28.69 -4.54
C GLU A 64 -1.06 -28.46 -4.51
N LYS A 65 -0.45 -28.04 -5.62
CA LYS A 65 0.96 -27.71 -5.69
C LYS A 65 1.28 -26.49 -4.81
N ALA A 66 0.49 -25.41 -4.95
CA ALA A 66 0.65 -24.20 -4.14
C ALA A 66 0.49 -24.50 -2.65
N LEU A 67 -0.49 -25.33 -2.27
CA LEU A 67 -0.68 -25.77 -0.89
C LEU A 67 0.51 -26.60 -0.37
N ARG A 68 1.01 -27.54 -1.19
CA ARG A 68 2.19 -28.36 -0.83
C ARG A 68 3.44 -27.50 -0.66
N ASP A 69 3.64 -26.51 -1.54
CA ASP A 69 4.77 -25.59 -1.45
C ASP A 69 4.71 -24.75 -0.17
N LEU A 70 3.53 -24.20 0.18
CA LEU A 70 3.32 -23.48 1.43
C LEU A 70 3.59 -24.35 2.66
N VAL A 71 3.06 -25.57 2.68
CA VAL A 71 3.27 -26.52 3.80
C VAL A 71 4.74 -26.94 3.87
N ARG A 72 5.41 -27.18 2.74
CA ARG A 72 6.84 -27.53 2.69
C ARG A 72 7.71 -26.44 3.29
N LEU A 73 7.50 -25.17 2.89
CA LEU A 73 8.21 -24.03 3.47
C LEU A 73 8.00 -23.95 4.99
N GLY A 74 6.76 -24.13 5.44
CA GLY A 74 6.45 -24.11 6.87
C GLY A 74 7.06 -25.28 7.65
N ASN A 75 7.20 -26.45 7.01
CA ASN A 75 7.91 -27.60 7.60
C ASN A 75 9.41 -27.32 7.72
N GLU A 76 10.02 -26.74 6.68
CA GLU A 76 11.45 -26.37 6.67
C GLU A 76 11.75 -25.31 7.76
N ALA A 77 10.83 -24.38 7.98
CA ALA A 77 10.91 -23.38 9.04
C ALA A 77 10.58 -23.92 10.45
N GLY A 78 10.09 -25.16 10.56
CA GLY A 78 9.64 -25.74 11.83
C GLY A 78 8.35 -25.11 12.39
N ARG A 79 7.63 -24.32 11.58
CA ARG A 79 6.39 -23.61 11.97
C ARG A 79 5.10 -24.38 11.62
N ILE A 80 5.20 -25.34 10.72
CA ILE A 80 4.15 -26.31 10.40
C ILE A 80 4.67 -27.71 10.73
N PRO A 81 3.92 -28.58 11.44
CA PRO A 81 4.33 -29.97 11.71
C PRO A 81 4.57 -30.73 10.42
N THR A 82 5.57 -31.60 10.40
CA THR A 82 5.90 -32.47 9.27
C THR A 82 4.79 -33.48 8.96
N GLY A 83 4.63 -33.78 7.68
CA GLY A 83 3.66 -34.75 7.16
C GLY A 83 2.42 -34.07 6.57
N PHE A 84 2.36 -34.09 5.23
CA PHE A 84 1.15 -33.69 4.48
C PHE A 84 0.20 -34.92 4.47
N THR A 85 -0.99 -34.75 5.03
CA THR A 85 -1.97 -35.85 5.11
C THR A 85 -3.01 -35.80 3.99
N SER A 86 -3.68 -34.66 3.86
CA SER A 86 -4.62 -34.35 2.77
C SER A 86 -4.77 -32.86 2.64
N ALA A 87 -5.16 -32.38 1.45
CA ALA A 87 -5.42 -30.95 1.23
C ALA A 87 -6.42 -30.39 2.27
N ARG A 88 -7.51 -31.09 2.54
CA ARG A 88 -8.52 -30.68 3.51
C ARG A 88 -7.93 -30.51 4.92
N ASN A 89 -7.15 -31.46 5.39
CA ASN A 89 -6.56 -31.42 6.74
C ASN A 89 -5.56 -30.25 6.87
N GLU A 90 -4.76 -29.98 5.83
CA GLU A 90 -3.83 -28.86 5.84
C GLU A 90 -4.56 -27.50 5.82
N LEU A 91 -5.62 -27.39 5.03
CA LEU A 91 -6.46 -26.20 5.00
C LEU A 91 -7.15 -25.94 6.35
N ASP A 92 -7.69 -26.97 6.99
CA ASP A 92 -8.30 -26.87 8.33
C ASP A 92 -7.25 -26.45 9.37
N ARG A 93 -6.04 -27.02 9.32
CA ARG A 93 -4.90 -26.67 10.19
C ARG A 93 -4.49 -25.20 10.02
N LEU A 94 -4.53 -24.69 8.81
CA LEU A 94 -4.21 -23.30 8.46
C LEU A 94 -5.40 -22.36 8.68
N ARG A 95 -6.56 -22.87 9.09
CA ARG A 95 -7.82 -22.11 9.23
C ARG A 95 -8.28 -21.46 7.92
N LEU A 96 -8.00 -22.12 6.80
CA LEU A 96 -8.33 -21.65 5.46
C LEU A 96 -9.67 -22.17 4.93
N VAL A 97 -10.42 -22.91 5.76
CA VAL A 97 -11.80 -23.34 5.48
C VAL A 97 -12.76 -22.54 6.36
N ALA A 98 -13.78 -21.98 5.74
CA ALA A 98 -14.83 -21.21 6.40
C ALA A 98 -15.86 -22.14 7.08
N ALA A 99 -16.71 -21.56 7.94
CA ALA A 99 -17.70 -22.32 8.71
C ALA A 99 -18.75 -23.04 7.84
N ASP A 100 -19.01 -22.54 6.64
CA ASP A 100 -19.92 -23.15 5.67
C ASP A 100 -19.27 -24.30 4.87
N GLY A 101 -17.99 -24.59 5.11
CA GLY A 101 -17.23 -25.64 4.45
C GLY A 101 -16.56 -25.24 3.14
N THR A 102 -16.76 -24.00 2.69
CA THR A 102 -16.07 -23.42 1.51
C THR A 102 -14.69 -22.88 1.92
N LEU A 103 -13.89 -22.47 0.94
CA LEU A 103 -12.63 -21.78 1.19
C LEU A 103 -12.88 -20.40 1.80
N THR A 104 -11.95 -19.94 2.65
CA THR A 104 -11.90 -18.53 3.04
C THR A 104 -11.35 -17.66 1.90
N ASN A 105 -11.57 -16.34 1.96
CA ASN A 105 -10.95 -15.40 1.03
C ASN A 105 -9.41 -15.49 1.06
N ALA A 106 -8.83 -15.76 2.24
CA ALA A 106 -7.40 -16.00 2.36
C ALA A 106 -6.94 -17.22 1.55
N ALA A 107 -7.68 -18.33 1.62
CA ALA A 107 -7.36 -19.54 0.86
C ALA A 107 -7.43 -19.29 -0.65
N ASP A 108 -8.46 -18.58 -1.11
CA ASP A 108 -8.61 -18.22 -2.53
C ASP A 108 -7.42 -17.40 -3.02
N VAL A 109 -7.03 -16.37 -2.26
CA VAL A 109 -5.88 -15.50 -2.58
C VAL A 109 -4.54 -16.25 -2.53
N LEU A 110 -4.35 -17.12 -1.55
CA LEU A 110 -3.08 -17.82 -1.34
C LEU A 110 -2.85 -18.97 -2.31
N LEU A 111 -3.93 -19.71 -2.65
CA LEU A 111 -3.81 -21.07 -3.16
C LEU A 111 -4.63 -21.36 -4.41
N CYS A 112 -5.47 -20.44 -4.90
CA CYS A 112 -6.30 -20.72 -6.06
C CYS A 112 -5.80 -20.03 -7.31
N GLU A 113 -6.18 -20.59 -8.46
CA GLU A 113 -5.97 -20.02 -9.79
C GLU A 113 -7.29 -19.56 -10.42
N GLY A 114 -7.19 -18.82 -11.52
CA GLY A 114 -8.32 -18.46 -12.38
C GLY A 114 -9.18 -17.32 -11.84
N ASP A 115 -10.45 -17.34 -12.22
CA ASP A 115 -11.42 -16.31 -11.83
C ASP A 115 -11.80 -16.45 -10.36
N GLY A 116 -11.67 -15.39 -9.60
CA GLY A 116 -11.94 -15.35 -8.17
C GLY A 116 -11.20 -14.20 -7.51
N LEU A 117 -10.82 -14.39 -6.26
CA LEU A 117 -10.06 -13.43 -5.46
C LEU A 117 -8.54 -13.54 -5.68
N CYS A 118 -8.13 -14.50 -6.51
CA CYS A 118 -6.74 -14.74 -6.86
C CYS A 118 -6.02 -13.41 -7.16
N PRO A 119 -4.85 -13.17 -6.56
CA PRO A 119 -4.18 -11.89 -6.69
C PRO A 119 -3.73 -11.65 -8.13
N ARG A 120 -3.87 -10.39 -8.54
CA ARG A 120 -3.42 -9.90 -9.85
C ARG A 120 -2.30 -8.92 -9.67
N MET A 121 -1.28 -9.06 -10.50
CA MET A 121 -0.10 -8.21 -10.50
C MET A 121 0.18 -7.66 -11.89
N LYS A 122 0.60 -6.41 -11.96
CA LYS A 122 1.11 -5.79 -13.19
C LYS A 122 2.60 -5.58 -13.03
N LEU A 123 3.36 -6.08 -13.99
CA LEU A 123 4.81 -5.92 -14.05
C LEU A 123 5.11 -5.00 -15.22
N GLY A 124 5.87 -3.93 -15.00
CA GLY A 124 6.21 -2.96 -16.02
C GLY A 124 7.70 -2.68 -16.08
N LEU A 125 8.26 -2.64 -17.29
CA LEU A 125 9.62 -2.17 -17.56
C LEU A 125 9.56 -0.92 -18.42
N PHE A 126 10.14 0.18 -17.95
CA PHE A 126 10.11 1.48 -18.60
C PHE A 126 11.50 1.95 -18.99
N LYS A 127 11.62 2.52 -20.21
CA LYS A 127 12.91 3.03 -20.72
C LYS A 127 13.35 4.35 -20.07
N THR A 128 12.41 5.03 -19.42
CA THR A 128 12.62 6.33 -18.77
C THR A 128 12.09 6.30 -17.34
N ASN A 129 12.14 7.42 -16.63
CA ASN A 129 11.58 7.58 -15.29
C ASN A 129 10.06 7.90 -15.31
N THR A 130 9.43 7.74 -16.45
CA THR A 130 7.98 7.92 -16.61
C THR A 130 7.37 6.71 -17.32
N LYS A 131 6.08 6.52 -17.15
CA LYS A 131 5.32 5.44 -17.79
C LYS A 131 5.09 5.65 -19.31
N ALA A 132 5.65 6.72 -19.88
CA ALA A 132 5.43 7.07 -21.30
C ALA A 132 6.08 6.12 -22.29
N GLN A 133 7.19 5.46 -21.93
CA GLN A 133 7.92 4.56 -22.81
C GLN A 133 8.06 3.17 -22.19
N ILE A 134 7.12 2.30 -22.54
CA ILE A 134 7.05 0.92 -22.05
C ILE A 134 8.00 0.05 -22.88
N ALA A 135 8.88 -0.70 -22.21
CA ALA A 135 9.74 -1.70 -22.82
C ALA A 135 9.13 -3.12 -22.72
N ASP A 136 8.52 -3.43 -21.56
CA ASP A 136 7.79 -4.68 -21.31
C ASP A 136 6.63 -4.42 -20.36
N MET A 137 5.51 -5.11 -20.56
CA MET A 137 4.37 -5.07 -19.65
C MET A 137 3.72 -6.45 -19.59
N ARG A 138 3.55 -6.95 -18.36
CA ARG A 138 2.91 -8.23 -18.09
C ARG A 138 1.77 -8.05 -17.09
N ARG A 139 0.78 -8.90 -17.22
CA ARG A 139 -0.30 -9.06 -16.25
C ARG A 139 -0.29 -10.51 -15.82
N GLU A 140 0.03 -10.70 -14.56
CA GLU A 140 0.15 -12.02 -13.97
C GLU A 140 -0.98 -12.23 -12.95
N GLN A 141 -1.43 -13.45 -12.83
CA GLN A 141 -2.43 -13.89 -11.89
C GLN A 141 -2.12 -15.31 -11.47
N GLY A 142 -2.25 -15.63 -10.19
CA GLY A 142 -1.96 -16.97 -9.69
C GLY A 142 -1.84 -17.00 -8.17
N PRO A 143 -1.52 -18.16 -7.61
CA PRO A 143 -1.28 -18.32 -6.18
C PRO A 143 -0.21 -17.36 -5.68
N MET A 144 -0.38 -16.86 -4.46
CA MET A 144 0.42 -15.74 -3.95
C MET A 144 1.92 -16.01 -3.95
N LEU A 145 2.37 -17.19 -3.53
CA LEU A 145 3.80 -17.55 -3.49
C LEU A 145 4.43 -17.57 -4.89
N GLU A 146 3.69 -18.05 -5.89
CA GLU A 146 4.16 -18.05 -7.28
C GLU A 146 4.30 -16.63 -7.82
N LEU A 147 3.37 -15.73 -7.48
CA LEU A 147 3.46 -14.32 -7.86
C LEU A 147 4.62 -13.61 -7.18
N LEU A 148 4.91 -13.91 -5.91
CA LEU A 148 6.08 -13.38 -5.20
C LEU A 148 7.38 -13.76 -5.92
N ASP A 149 7.56 -15.04 -6.20
CA ASP A 149 8.73 -15.55 -6.91
C ASP A 149 8.87 -14.97 -8.31
N LEU A 150 7.75 -14.83 -9.03
CA LEU A 150 7.73 -14.29 -10.37
C LEU A 150 8.11 -12.80 -10.37
N ALA A 151 7.55 -12.02 -9.45
CA ALA A 151 7.83 -10.60 -9.32
C ALA A 151 9.28 -10.34 -8.90
N GLU A 152 9.82 -11.10 -7.96
CA GLU A 152 11.22 -11.04 -7.56
C GLU A 152 12.15 -11.29 -8.77
N ARG A 153 11.93 -12.41 -9.48
CA ARG A 153 12.70 -12.72 -10.69
C ARG A 153 12.58 -11.65 -11.77
N TYR A 154 11.39 -11.05 -11.91
CA TYR A 154 11.16 -9.97 -12.85
C TYR A 154 12.00 -8.74 -12.49
N VAL A 155 11.99 -8.31 -11.24
CA VAL A 155 12.82 -7.16 -10.79
C VAL A 155 14.30 -7.46 -10.99
N VAL A 156 14.80 -8.58 -10.47
CA VAL A 156 16.23 -8.95 -10.53
C VAL A 156 16.75 -9.03 -11.98
N ARG A 157 15.94 -9.52 -12.91
CA ARG A 157 16.33 -9.60 -14.34
C ARG A 157 16.39 -8.25 -15.03
N ASN A 158 15.71 -7.25 -14.51
CA ASN A 158 15.57 -5.94 -15.16
C ASN A 158 16.32 -4.81 -14.44
N ILE A 159 16.99 -5.10 -13.32
CA ILE A 159 17.97 -4.22 -12.67
C ILE A 159 19.38 -4.71 -12.96
N ARG A 160 20.37 -3.88 -12.66
CA ARG A 160 21.78 -4.27 -12.81
C ARG A 160 22.19 -5.22 -11.69
N SER A 161 23.14 -6.09 -12.00
CA SER A 161 23.81 -6.94 -11.01
C SER A 161 25.31 -6.78 -11.14
N GLU A 162 26.00 -6.73 -10.03
CA GLU A 162 27.45 -6.80 -9.98
C GLU A 162 27.89 -8.26 -9.85
N ILE A 163 28.96 -8.59 -10.58
CA ILE A 163 29.58 -9.91 -10.46
C ILE A 163 30.68 -9.83 -9.40
N VAL A 164 30.41 -10.39 -8.23
CA VAL A 164 31.39 -10.49 -7.16
C VAL A 164 32.09 -11.85 -7.23
N ILE A 165 33.42 -11.81 -7.38
CA ILE A 165 34.24 -13.02 -7.32
C ILE A 165 34.65 -13.21 -5.84
N GLY A 166 34.05 -14.20 -5.19
CA GLY A 166 34.33 -14.50 -3.79
C GLY A 166 35.80 -14.86 -3.56
N ARG A 167 36.36 -14.43 -2.40
CA ARG A 167 37.74 -14.73 -1.99
C ARG A 167 38.07 -16.22 -1.81
N THR A 168 37.06 -17.09 -1.71
CA THR A 168 37.20 -18.50 -1.34
C THR A 168 36.64 -19.49 -2.35
N GLY A 169 36.44 -19.10 -3.62
CA GLY A 169 35.95 -20.05 -4.62
C GLY A 169 35.74 -19.46 -6.02
N MET A 170 35.79 -20.34 -7.05
CA MET A 170 35.56 -19.97 -8.46
C MET A 170 34.08 -19.65 -8.78
N ARG A 171 33.19 -19.60 -7.80
CA ARG A 171 31.77 -19.28 -8.05
C ARG A 171 31.57 -17.77 -8.15
N ARG A 172 31.14 -17.34 -9.30
CA ARG A 172 30.64 -15.97 -9.52
C ARG A 172 29.31 -15.84 -8.81
N GLN A 173 29.18 -14.82 -7.97
CA GLN A 173 27.93 -14.46 -7.35
C GLN A 173 27.42 -13.17 -7.97
N GLU A 174 26.22 -13.22 -8.54
CA GLU A 174 25.53 -12.03 -9.01
C GLU A 174 24.81 -11.36 -7.84
N VAL A 175 25.19 -10.13 -7.56
CA VAL A 175 24.58 -9.33 -6.49
C VAL A 175 23.77 -8.22 -7.17
N PRO A 176 22.45 -8.22 -7.06
CA PRO A 176 21.63 -7.16 -7.63
C PRO A 176 21.88 -5.83 -6.91
N GLU A 177 21.80 -4.72 -7.66
CA GLU A 177 22.05 -3.38 -7.13
C GLU A 177 21.05 -2.95 -6.04
N VAL A 178 19.86 -3.55 -5.99
CA VAL A 178 18.93 -3.46 -4.86
C VAL A 178 18.98 -4.79 -4.10
N PRO A 179 19.14 -4.79 -2.78
CA PRO A 179 19.20 -6.02 -1.99
C PRO A 179 17.98 -6.91 -2.20
N LEU A 180 18.22 -8.18 -2.47
CA LEU A 180 17.17 -9.16 -2.72
C LEU A 180 16.20 -9.27 -1.55
N GLU A 181 16.73 -9.20 -0.33
CA GLU A 181 15.93 -9.21 0.90
C GLU A 181 14.96 -8.04 0.98
N ALA A 182 15.41 -6.83 0.60
CA ALA A 182 14.55 -5.64 0.57
C ALA A 182 13.44 -5.76 -0.50
N ILE A 183 13.76 -6.31 -1.67
CA ILE A 183 12.77 -6.57 -2.73
C ILE A 183 11.74 -7.59 -2.25
N ARG A 184 12.15 -8.71 -1.67
CA ARG A 184 11.26 -9.77 -1.14
C ARG A 184 10.31 -9.24 -0.09
N GLU A 185 10.85 -8.54 0.88
CA GLU A 185 10.07 -7.95 1.97
C GLU A 185 9.03 -6.95 1.44
N ALA A 186 9.42 -6.08 0.51
CA ALA A 186 8.51 -5.12 -0.10
C ALA A 186 7.40 -5.79 -0.91
N LEU A 187 7.70 -6.86 -1.67
CA LEU A 187 6.73 -7.63 -2.43
C LEU A 187 5.76 -8.40 -1.50
N ALA A 188 6.30 -9.05 -0.47
CA ALA A 188 5.50 -9.77 0.52
C ALA A 188 4.55 -8.82 1.25
N ASN A 189 5.04 -7.66 1.69
CA ASN A 189 4.22 -6.61 2.32
C ASN A 189 3.15 -6.08 1.35
N ALA A 190 3.50 -5.86 0.09
CA ALA A 190 2.58 -5.36 -0.92
C ALA A 190 1.39 -6.31 -1.16
N LEU A 191 1.60 -7.63 -1.11
CA LEU A 191 0.54 -8.64 -1.24
C LEU A 191 -0.17 -8.92 0.09
N CYS A 192 0.56 -9.01 1.20
CA CYS A 192 -0.01 -9.28 2.52
C CYS A 192 -0.96 -8.16 2.97
N HIS A 193 -0.58 -6.89 2.77
CA HIS A 193 -1.34 -5.73 3.22
C HIS A 193 -2.25 -5.12 2.15
N ARG A 194 -2.30 -5.72 0.95
CA ARG A 194 -3.19 -5.26 -0.13
C ARG A 194 -4.64 -5.18 0.34
N ASP A 195 -5.34 -4.13 -0.10
CA ASP A 195 -6.79 -4.07 0.01
C ASP A 195 -7.42 -4.89 -1.13
N TYR A 196 -7.82 -6.12 -0.84
CA TYR A 196 -8.42 -7.04 -1.79
C TYR A 196 -9.88 -6.69 -2.14
N THR A 197 -10.50 -5.77 -1.42
CA THR A 197 -11.85 -5.28 -1.74
C THR A 197 -11.85 -4.33 -2.95
N THR A 198 -10.68 -3.87 -3.37
CA THR A 198 -10.51 -3.03 -4.55
C THR A 198 -10.20 -3.86 -5.80
N GLY A 199 -10.68 -3.43 -6.95
CA GLY A 199 -10.34 -4.06 -8.23
C GLY A 199 -8.92 -3.76 -8.74
N THR A 200 -8.12 -2.97 -8.00
CA THR A 200 -6.79 -2.52 -8.43
C THR A 200 -5.73 -3.56 -8.13
N SER A 201 -4.82 -3.80 -9.07
CA SER A 201 -3.72 -4.78 -8.93
C SER A 201 -2.52 -4.18 -8.21
N VAL A 202 -1.71 -5.03 -7.57
CA VAL A 202 -0.33 -4.66 -7.20
C VAL A 202 0.45 -4.36 -8.48
N GLN A 203 1.27 -3.31 -8.46
CA GLN A 203 2.11 -2.92 -9.58
C GLN A 203 3.58 -2.98 -9.16
N VAL A 204 4.39 -3.62 -9.98
CA VAL A 204 5.85 -3.69 -9.83
C VAL A 204 6.45 -3.09 -11.08
N ASN A 205 7.01 -1.91 -10.96
CA ASN A 205 7.50 -1.12 -12.07
C ASN A 205 9.01 -0.92 -11.96
N VAL A 206 9.75 -1.32 -12.98
CA VAL A 206 11.18 -1.05 -13.10
C VAL A 206 11.36 0.11 -14.07
N PHE A 207 11.80 1.23 -13.56
CA PHE A 207 12.14 2.43 -14.34
C PHE A 207 13.65 2.49 -14.59
N LYS A 208 14.09 3.47 -15.36
CA LYS A 208 15.51 3.66 -15.66
C LYS A 208 16.37 3.82 -14.41
N ASP A 209 15.89 4.59 -13.42
CA ASP A 209 16.68 5.01 -12.28
C ASP A 209 16.08 4.56 -10.92
N PHE A 210 14.98 3.81 -10.93
CA PHE A 210 14.35 3.29 -9.70
C PHE A 210 13.43 2.10 -9.97
N VAL A 211 13.16 1.33 -8.90
CA VAL A 211 12.12 0.32 -8.84
C VAL A 211 11.00 0.82 -7.93
N GLU A 212 9.76 0.63 -8.34
CA GLU A 212 8.56 1.02 -7.60
C GLU A 212 7.63 -0.18 -7.41
N ILE A 213 7.20 -0.42 -6.18
CA ILE A 213 6.19 -1.43 -5.84
C ILE A 213 5.02 -0.70 -5.21
N ALA A 214 3.88 -0.70 -5.88
CA ALA A 214 2.66 -0.04 -5.46
C ALA A 214 1.58 -1.06 -5.09
N SER A 215 1.05 -0.97 -3.87
CA SER A 215 -0.02 -1.83 -3.38
C SER A 215 -1.27 -1.01 -3.05
N PRO A 216 -2.46 -1.43 -3.52
CA PRO A 216 -3.72 -0.82 -3.11
C PRO A 216 -3.94 -0.94 -1.60
N GLY A 217 -4.32 0.15 -0.97
CA GLY A 217 -4.52 0.26 0.46
C GLY A 217 -3.55 1.24 1.11
N LEU A 218 -4.03 1.93 2.14
CA LEU A 218 -3.24 2.88 2.93
C LEU A 218 -2.85 2.24 4.25
N PHE A 219 -1.87 2.79 4.94
CA PHE A 219 -1.60 2.43 6.34
C PHE A 219 -2.85 2.68 7.20
N PRO A 220 -3.05 1.90 8.26
CA PRO A 220 -4.15 2.15 9.20
C PRO A 220 -4.09 3.56 9.77
N GLU A 221 -5.26 4.09 10.17
CA GLU A 221 -5.32 5.40 10.81
C GLU A 221 -4.44 5.43 12.07
N GLY A 222 -3.59 6.44 12.15
CA GLY A 222 -2.63 6.61 13.25
C GLY A 222 -1.33 5.84 13.06
N ASP A 223 -1.18 5.08 11.99
CA ASP A 223 0.06 4.40 11.60
C ASP A 223 0.65 5.01 10.33
N SER A 224 1.96 4.87 10.14
CA SER A 224 2.66 5.38 8.96
C SER A 224 4.02 4.69 8.77
N PRO A 225 4.56 4.70 7.53
CA PRO A 225 5.91 4.19 7.29
C PRO A 225 6.98 4.82 8.20
N GLU A 226 6.85 6.12 8.49
CA GLU A 226 7.82 6.86 9.32
C GLU A 226 7.88 6.31 10.75
N LYS A 227 6.73 5.91 11.31
CA LYS A 227 6.68 5.31 12.65
C LYS A 227 7.39 3.96 12.70
N HIS A 228 7.26 3.15 11.65
CA HIS A 228 8.00 1.89 11.54
C HIS A 228 9.49 2.13 11.34
N LEU A 229 9.87 3.14 10.57
CA LEU A 229 11.28 3.51 10.34
C LEU A 229 11.96 4.11 11.57
N SER A 230 11.22 4.80 12.44
CA SER A 230 11.73 5.34 13.72
C SER A 230 11.75 4.32 14.85
N GLY A 231 11.07 3.18 14.70
CA GLY A 231 10.91 2.18 15.76
C GLY A 231 9.78 2.51 16.75
N ASP A 232 8.96 3.53 16.46
CA ASP A 232 7.83 3.93 17.31
C ASP A 232 6.59 3.03 17.09
N ALA A 233 6.57 2.26 16.00
CA ALA A 233 5.51 1.28 15.71
C ALA A 233 5.95 -0.09 16.26
N ASN A 234 5.36 -0.49 17.37
CA ASN A 234 5.68 -1.75 18.04
C ASN A 234 4.60 -2.83 17.87
N GLU A 235 3.53 -2.53 17.13
CA GLU A 235 2.40 -3.43 16.98
C GLU A 235 2.22 -3.86 15.52
N PHE A 236 2.04 -5.16 15.33
CA PHE A 236 1.75 -5.76 14.02
C PHE A 236 0.25 -5.88 13.84
N HIS A 237 -0.32 -5.00 13.01
CA HIS A 237 -1.75 -4.99 12.67
C HIS A 237 -1.96 -5.27 11.18
N PRO A 238 -1.88 -6.53 10.75
CA PRO A 238 -2.06 -6.85 9.33
C PRO A 238 -3.51 -6.59 8.89
N ARG A 239 -3.67 -6.04 7.69
CA ARG A 239 -4.99 -5.86 7.06
C ARG A 239 -5.67 -7.20 6.84
N ASN A 240 -4.89 -8.24 6.51
CA ASN A 240 -5.34 -9.59 6.19
C ASN A 240 -4.66 -10.58 7.15
N PRO A 241 -5.19 -10.80 8.36
CA PRO A 241 -4.53 -11.58 9.42
C PRO A 241 -4.31 -13.06 9.07
N LEU A 242 -5.24 -13.72 8.33
CA LEU A 242 -5.07 -15.10 7.93
C LEU A 242 -4.01 -15.26 6.83
N ILE A 243 -3.97 -14.33 5.88
CA ILE A 243 -2.90 -14.26 4.87
C ILE A 243 -1.55 -14.08 5.57
N ALA A 244 -1.47 -13.10 6.50
CA ALA A 244 -0.25 -12.86 7.27
C ALA A 244 0.18 -14.08 8.09
N GLU A 245 -0.75 -14.78 8.74
CA GLU A 245 -0.44 -16.00 9.49
C GLU A 245 0.09 -17.11 8.59
N ALA A 246 -0.51 -17.31 7.41
CA ALA A 246 -0.06 -18.32 6.46
C ALA A 246 1.36 -18.01 5.93
N LEU A 247 1.62 -16.75 5.55
CA LEU A 247 2.94 -16.31 5.10
C LEU A 247 4.00 -16.39 6.21
N TYR A 248 3.64 -16.07 7.45
CA TYR A 248 4.53 -16.28 8.61
C TYR A 248 4.87 -17.75 8.80
N LYS A 249 3.88 -18.63 8.75
CA LYS A 249 4.11 -20.07 8.85
C LYS A 249 5.01 -20.59 7.73
N ALA A 250 4.92 -20.04 6.55
CA ALA A 250 5.78 -20.37 5.40
C ALA A 250 7.14 -19.66 5.41
N ASP A 251 7.50 -18.95 6.48
CA ASP A 251 8.76 -18.20 6.61
C ASP A 251 8.96 -17.11 5.54
N VAL A 252 7.87 -16.59 5.00
CA VAL A 252 7.89 -15.53 3.99
C VAL A 252 7.93 -14.14 4.62
N ILE A 253 7.24 -13.97 5.75
CA ILE A 253 7.22 -12.73 6.53
C ILE A 253 7.48 -13.00 8.03
N GLU A 254 7.83 -11.93 8.75
CA GLU A 254 7.89 -11.92 10.21
C GLU A 254 6.68 -11.20 10.81
N GLN A 255 6.32 -11.53 12.07
CA GLN A 255 5.15 -10.95 12.73
C GLN A 255 5.47 -9.88 13.80
N TYR A 256 6.72 -9.45 13.89
CA TYR A 256 7.17 -8.49 14.92
C TYR A 256 7.20 -7.03 14.46
N GLY A 257 6.59 -6.70 13.30
CA GLY A 257 6.66 -5.36 12.75
C GLY A 257 8.06 -4.95 12.25
N THR A 258 8.95 -5.91 12.07
CA THR A 258 10.35 -5.70 11.67
C THR A 258 10.57 -5.60 10.16
N GLY A 259 9.54 -5.79 9.34
CA GLY A 259 9.68 -5.82 7.88
C GLY A 259 10.24 -4.52 7.31
N ILE A 260 9.65 -3.38 7.65
CA ILE A 260 10.14 -2.06 7.19
C ILE A 260 11.55 -1.75 7.74
N PRO A 261 11.87 -1.96 9.03
CA PRO A 261 13.23 -1.91 9.53
C PRO A 261 14.24 -2.77 8.76
N ARG A 262 13.89 -4.01 8.39
CA ARG A 262 14.76 -4.90 7.59
C ARG A 262 15.03 -4.34 6.19
N ILE A 263 14.01 -3.79 5.52
CA ILE A 263 14.22 -3.06 4.25
C ILE A 263 15.24 -1.95 4.44
N LYS A 264 15.11 -1.18 5.53
CA LYS A 264 16.01 -0.08 5.85
C LYS A 264 17.45 -0.58 6.05
N GLU A 265 17.65 -1.56 6.91
CA GLU A 265 18.98 -2.12 7.22
C GLU A 265 19.65 -2.70 5.96
N ALA A 266 18.92 -3.48 5.15
CA ALA A 266 19.44 -4.04 3.93
C ALA A 266 19.84 -2.95 2.92
N CYS A 267 19.00 -1.93 2.74
CA CYS A 267 19.26 -0.81 1.84
C CYS A 267 20.43 0.07 2.32
N GLU A 268 20.52 0.37 3.62
CA GLU A 268 21.63 1.12 4.20
C GLU A 268 22.96 0.37 4.01
N ALA A 269 22.99 -0.94 4.27
CA ALA A 269 24.17 -1.77 4.07
C ALA A 269 24.64 -1.80 2.60
N ALA A 270 23.71 -1.71 1.64
CA ALA A 270 24.02 -1.69 0.21
C ALA A 270 24.20 -0.27 -0.36
N GLY A 271 24.01 0.78 0.42
CA GLY A 271 24.06 2.17 -0.05
C GLY A 271 22.91 2.54 -1.01
N VAL A 272 21.79 1.85 -0.92
CA VAL A 272 20.58 2.08 -1.72
C VAL A 272 19.64 3.04 -0.98
N ALA A 273 19.25 4.11 -1.63
CA ALA A 273 18.21 4.98 -1.09
C ALA A 273 16.83 4.37 -1.38
N PHE A 274 15.95 4.40 -0.37
CA PHE A 274 14.57 3.98 -0.53
C PHE A 274 13.63 4.93 0.20
N ARG A 275 12.35 4.92 -0.17
CA ARG A 275 11.31 5.69 0.51
C ARG A 275 9.95 5.04 0.34
N PHE A 276 9.07 5.35 1.28
CA PHE A 276 7.65 5.07 1.18
C PHE A 276 6.89 6.33 0.80
N GLU A 277 5.90 6.17 -0.06
CA GLU A 277 4.97 7.23 -0.46
C GLU A 277 3.54 6.69 -0.30
N GLN A 278 2.61 7.55 0.11
CA GLN A 278 1.19 7.23 0.08
C GLN A 278 0.51 8.09 -0.98
N THR A 279 -0.18 7.44 -1.89
CA THR A 279 -1.11 8.10 -2.81
C THR A 279 -2.51 8.17 -2.17
N VAL A 280 -3.50 8.64 -2.91
CA VAL A 280 -4.90 8.67 -2.41
C VAL A 280 -5.42 7.26 -2.07
N THR A 281 -4.96 6.22 -2.76
CA THR A 281 -5.52 4.86 -2.67
C THR A 281 -4.50 3.76 -2.44
N SER A 282 -3.21 4.06 -2.49
CA SER A 282 -2.15 3.05 -2.51
C SER A 282 -0.97 3.45 -1.66
N THR A 283 -0.28 2.45 -1.13
CA THR A 283 1.05 2.58 -0.53
C THR A 283 2.09 2.17 -1.57
N VAL A 284 3.13 2.97 -1.72
CA VAL A 284 4.21 2.78 -2.68
C VAL A 284 5.54 2.71 -1.94
N VAL A 285 6.36 1.72 -2.26
CA VAL A 285 7.78 1.70 -1.89
C VAL A 285 8.62 1.88 -3.14
N ARG A 286 9.61 2.75 -3.07
CA ARG A 286 10.52 3.03 -4.17
C ARG A 286 11.97 2.84 -3.72
N PHE A 287 12.74 2.12 -4.55
CA PHE A 287 14.18 1.90 -4.40
C PHE A 287 14.90 2.63 -5.52
N ASP A 288 15.80 3.54 -5.21
CA ASP A 288 16.61 4.23 -6.20
C ASP A 288 17.76 3.32 -6.64
N LEU A 289 18.03 3.24 -7.96
CA LEU A 289 19.08 2.40 -8.53
C LEU A 289 20.44 3.13 -8.49
N PRO A 290 21.45 2.64 -7.76
CA PRO A 290 22.73 3.33 -7.59
C PRO A 290 23.48 3.59 -8.89
N GLY A 291 23.34 2.69 -9.88
CA GLY A 291 24.05 2.78 -11.18
C GLY A 291 23.55 3.88 -12.11
N SER A 292 22.46 4.58 -11.78
CA SER A 292 21.89 5.67 -12.56
C SER A 292 22.41 7.05 -12.18
N ARG A 293 23.09 7.16 -11.03
CA ARG A 293 23.71 8.44 -10.63
C ARG A 293 24.94 8.70 -11.45
N GLU A 294 24.89 9.64 -12.40
CA GLU A 294 26.09 10.37 -12.81
C GLU A 294 26.75 10.91 -11.53
N ALA A 295 28.01 10.56 -11.33
CA ALA A 295 28.77 10.98 -10.16
C ALA A 295 28.77 12.53 -10.07
N GLY A 296 28.05 13.05 -9.10
CA GLY A 296 28.10 14.45 -8.73
C GLY A 296 26.75 15.16 -8.70
N LYS A 297 26.18 15.14 -7.56
CA LYS A 297 25.38 16.11 -6.83
C LYS A 297 24.28 15.41 -6.05
N VAL A 298 24.48 15.26 -4.77
CA VAL A 298 23.40 15.23 -3.79
C VAL A 298 22.71 16.59 -3.94
N ALA A 299 21.67 16.67 -4.74
CA ALA A 299 20.73 17.77 -4.67
C ALA A 299 19.97 17.61 -3.34
N PRO A 300 19.87 18.67 -2.53
CA PRO A 300 18.95 18.63 -1.40
C PRO A 300 17.57 18.30 -1.95
N SER A 301 16.87 17.42 -1.25
CA SER A 301 15.46 17.11 -1.44
C SER A 301 14.69 18.41 -1.69
N GLU A 302 14.49 18.77 -2.96
CA GLU A 302 13.56 19.81 -3.29
C GLU A 302 12.15 19.26 -3.16
N ALA A 303 11.49 19.87 -2.20
CA ALA A 303 10.06 19.97 -2.01
C ALA A 303 9.23 18.73 -2.38
N ARG A 304 8.90 17.94 -1.35
CA ARG A 304 7.66 17.18 -1.29
C ARG A 304 6.57 17.95 -2.05
N PRO A 305 5.81 17.30 -2.95
CA PRO A 305 4.48 17.79 -3.18
C PRO A 305 3.81 17.87 -1.80
N PRO A 306 3.18 18.99 -1.43
CA PRO A 306 2.59 19.11 -0.11
C PRO A 306 1.63 17.94 0.07
N VAL A 307 1.92 17.10 1.06
CA VAL A 307 0.96 16.16 1.61
C VAL A 307 -0.29 16.97 1.85
N LEU A 308 -1.40 16.59 1.22
CA LEU A 308 -2.72 17.15 1.52
C LEU A 308 -2.92 16.99 3.03
N LYS A 309 -2.54 18.02 3.77
CA LYS A 309 -2.90 18.14 5.17
C LYS A 309 -4.41 18.35 5.19
N ASP A 310 -5.08 17.37 5.78
CA ASP A 310 -6.52 17.30 5.95
C ASP A 310 -7.35 17.00 4.69
N SER A 311 -7.78 15.77 4.60
CA SER A 311 -8.94 15.35 3.80
C SER A 311 -10.27 15.80 4.46
N SER A 312 -10.29 17.00 5.03
CA SER A 312 -11.52 17.66 5.41
C SER A 312 -12.14 18.25 4.16
N VAL A 313 -13.17 17.60 3.69
CA VAL A 313 -14.26 18.07 2.82
C VAL A 313 -13.91 19.35 2.02
N PHE A 314 -13.59 19.16 0.74
CA PHE A 314 -13.56 20.29 -0.19
C PHE A 314 -14.95 20.94 -0.22
N THR A 315 -14.99 22.25 -0.18
CA THR A 315 -16.23 22.98 -0.36
C THR A 315 -16.75 22.78 -1.78
N GLU A 316 -18.04 23.01 -2.01
CA GLU A 316 -18.65 22.89 -3.33
C GLU A 316 -17.90 23.71 -4.40
N THR A 317 -17.46 24.92 -4.04
CA THR A 317 -16.65 25.78 -4.92
C THR A 317 -15.26 25.20 -5.22
N GLU A 318 -14.63 24.52 -4.26
CA GLU A 318 -13.33 23.88 -4.46
C GLU A 318 -13.45 22.63 -5.35
N LEU A 319 -14.52 21.85 -5.18
CA LEU A 319 -14.82 20.71 -6.06
C LEU A 319 -15.06 21.18 -7.50
N THR A 320 -15.85 22.24 -7.69
CA THR A 320 -16.09 22.84 -9.00
C THR A 320 -14.78 23.28 -9.67
N ALA A 321 -13.83 23.86 -8.92
CA ALA A 321 -12.53 24.25 -9.46
C ALA A 321 -11.70 23.04 -9.93
N ILE A 322 -11.71 21.96 -9.16
CA ILE A 322 -11.01 20.70 -9.48
C ILE A 322 -11.63 20.05 -10.72
N ASP A 323 -12.95 20.02 -10.81
CA ASP A 323 -13.66 19.41 -11.96
C ASP A 323 -13.41 20.21 -13.25
N ILE A 324 -13.46 21.55 -13.22
CA ILE A 324 -13.09 22.36 -14.37
C ILE A 324 -11.64 22.08 -14.80
N ALA A 325 -10.71 22.01 -13.84
CA ALA A 325 -9.31 21.71 -14.15
C ALA A 325 -9.12 20.31 -14.75
N ARG A 326 -9.94 19.34 -14.32
CA ARG A 326 -9.92 17.97 -14.84
C ARG A 326 -10.47 17.89 -16.26
N GLU A 327 -11.58 18.57 -16.54
CA GLU A 327 -12.26 18.51 -17.84
C GLU A 327 -11.55 19.30 -18.91
N SER A 328 -11.09 20.51 -18.58
CA SER A 328 -10.51 21.45 -19.55
C SER A 328 -8.98 21.58 -19.50
N GLY A 329 -8.33 20.82 -18.62
CA GLY A 329 -6.87 20.85 -18.39
C GLY A 329 -6.40 22.09 -17.62
N ARG A 330 -7.27 23.08 -17.38
CA ARG A 330 -6.94 24.32 -16.68
C ARG A 330 -8.17 25.00 -16.10
N VAL A 331 -8.02 25.72 -15.01
CA VAL A 331 -9.06 26.57 -14.43
C VAL A 331 -8.53 27.99 -14.22
N THR A 332 -9.36 28.99 -14.48
CA THR A 332 -9.06 30.41 -14.20
C THR A 332 -10.04 30.95 -13.17
N ALA A 333 -9.68 32.04 -12.49
CA ALA A 333 -10.57 32.70 -11.53
C ALA A 333 -11.91 33.14 -12.18
N LYS A 334 -11.89 33.51 -13.48
CA LYS A 334 -13.10 33.84 -14.22
C LYS A 334 -13.97 32.59 -14.44
N ALA A 335 -13.39 31.51 -14.95
CA ALA A 335 -14.12 30.26 -15.22
C ALA A 335 -14.75 29.69 -13.94
N LEU A 336 -14.02 29.71 -12.82
CA LEU A 336 -14.54 29.29 -11.54
C LEU A 336 -15.65 30.21 -11.02
N ALA A 337 -15.49 31.54 -11.13
CA ALA A 337 -16.50 32.50 -10.72
C ALA A 337 -17.83 32.28 -11.47
N ASP A 338 -17.73 32.09 -12.79
CA ASP A 338 -18.89 31.91 -13.68
C ASP A 338 -19.57 30.55 -13.40
N ALA A 339 -18.80 29.47 -13.17
CA ALA A 339 -19.34 28.12 -12.95
C ALA A 339 -19.92 27.91 -11.53
N ALA A 340 -19.26 28.43 -10.52
CA ALA A 340 -19.69 28.29 -9.11
C ALA A 340 -20.63 29.42 -8.62
N GLY A 341 -20.93 30.42 -9.46
CA GLY A 341 -21.79 31.54 -9.09
C GLY A 341 -21.22 32.43 -7.98
N VAL A 342 -19.88 32.51 -7.86
CA VAL A 342 -19.21 33.29 -6.81
C VAL A 342 -18.50 34.53 -7.38
N GLY A 343 -18.21 35.49 -6.52
CA GLY A 343 -17.44 36.66 -6.94
C GLY A 343 -15.98 36.32 -7.32
N ARG A 344 -15.38 37.09 -8.26
CA ARG A 344 -13.99 36.84 -8.73
C ARG A 344 -12.96 36.83 -7.60
N THR A 345 -13.12 37.64 -6.58
CA THR A 345 -12.24 37.72 -5.43
C THR A 345 -12.27 36.34 -4.69
N LYS A 346 -13.47 35.84 -4.41
CA LYS A 346 -13.64 34.52 -3.75
C LYS A 346 -13.11 33.40 -4.61
N ALA A 347 -13.36 33.38 -5.91
CA ALA A 347 -12.82 32.41 -6.82
C ALA A 347 -11.27 32.39 -6.82
N SER A 348 -10.65 33.58 -6.82
CA SER A 348 -9.19 33.72 -6.75
C SER A 348 -8.62 33.23 -5.42
N GLU A 349 -9.27 33.53 -4.30
CA GLU A 349 -8.88 33.03 -2.97
C GLU A 349 -9.01 31.51 -2.89
N THR A 350 -10.09 30.94 -3.44
CA THR A 350 -10.30 29.47 -3.50
C THR A 350 -9.20 28.79 -4.30
N LEU A 351 -8.85 29.31 -5.49
CA LEU A 351 -7.78 28.74 -6.32
C LEU A 351 -6.41 28.86 -5.64
N LYS A 352 -6.16 29.95 -4.93
CA LYS A 352 -4.94 30.12 -4.14
C LYS A 352 -4.88 29.13 -2.97
N ALA A 353 -5.97 28.96 -2.23
CA ALA A 353 -6.06 27.98 -1.14
C ALA A 353 -5.88 26.55 -1.64
N LEU A 354 -6.45 26.19 -2.80
CA LEU A 354 -6.24 24.89 -3.45
C LEU A 354 -4.78 24.70 -3.88
N THR A 355 -4.09 25.76 -4.27
CA THR A 355 -2.66 25.71 -4.60
C THR A 355 -1.80 25.55 -3.35
N GLU A 356 -2.11 26.26 -2.28
CA GLU A 356 -1.45 26.13 -0.98
C GLU A 356 -1.64 24.72 -0.37
N ARG A 357 -2.78 24.08 -0.66
CA ARG A 357 -3.10 22.68 -0.29
C ARG A 357 -2.54 21.65 -1.28
N GLY A 358 -1.91 22.08 -2.37
CA GLY A 358 -1.32 21.20 -3.37
C GLY A 358 -2.31 20.52 -4.32
N ALA A 359 -3.60 20.87 -4.26
CA ALA A 359 -4.63 20.33 -5.14
C ALA A 359 -4.58 20.91 -6.55
N LEU A 360 -4.02 22.11 -6.72
CA LEU A 360 -3.80 22.76 -8.01
C LEU A 360 -2.38 23.32 -8.09
N ILE A 361 -1.86 23.45 -9.29
CA ILE A 361 -0.60 24.14 -9.61
C ILE A 361 -0.92 25.45 -10.33
N TRP A 362 -0.38 26.56 -9.82
CA TRP A 362 -0.45 27.83 -10.49
C TRP A 362 0.55 27.91 -11.65
N VAL A 363 0.11 28.43 -12.78
CA VAL A 363 0.92 28.63 -13.99
C VAL A 363 0.78 30.06 -14.45
N GLY A 364 1.88 30.81 -14.43
CA GLY A 364 1.94 32.19 -14.86
C GLY A 364 3.34 32.80 -14.75
N LYS A 365 3.55 33.98 -15.34
CA LYS A 365 4.84 34.70 -15.28
C LYS A 365 4.92 35.63 -14.06
N SER A 366 3.78 36.11 -13.58
CA SER A 366 3.68 36.96 -12.38
C SER A 366 2.24 36.96 -11.86
N VAL A 367 2.05 37.35 -10.60
CA VAL A 367 0.71 37.43 -9.96
C VAL A 367 -0.28 38.33 -10.73
N ARG A 368 0.21 39.23 -11.58
CA ARG A 368 -0.60 40.11 -12.44
C ARG A 368 -0.65 39.65 -13.90
N ASP A 369 -0.21 38.45 -14.20
CA ASP A 369 -0.25 37.90 -15.55
C ASP A 369 -1.70 37.70 -16.00
N PRO A 370 -2.16 38.33 -17.07
CA PRO A 370 -3.52 38.19 -17.59
C PRO A 370 -3.80 36.78 -18.14
N HIS A 371 -2.76 36.00 -18.42
CA HIS A 371 -2.83 34.64 -18.94
C HIS A 371 -2.58 33.55 -17.88
N GLN A 372 -2.53 33.95 -16.59
CA GLN A 372 -2.38 32.97 -15.50
C GLN A 372 -3.57 32.03 -15.41
N TYR A 373 -3.28 30.77 -15.07
CA TYR A 373 -4.27 29.74 -14.86
C TYR A 373 -3.76 28.73 -13.81
N TYR A 374 -4.64 27.85 -13.41
CA TYR A 374 -4.32 26.76 -12.50
C TYR A 374 -4.62 25.44 -13.20
N ARG A 375 -3.83 24.41 -12.95
CA ARG A 375 -4.04 23.05 -13.48
C ARG A 375 -3.92 22.03 -12.38
N LEU A 376 -4.42 20.85 -12.61
CA LEU A 376 -4.12 19.71 -11.72
C LEU A 376 -2.62 19.44 -11.74
N PRO A 377 -2.04 18.98 -10.63
CA PRO A 377 -0.71 18.36 -10.64
C PRO A 377 -0.70 17.28 -11.72
N ASP A 378 0.34 17.24 -12.54
CA ASP A 378 0.48 16.14 -13.50
C ASP A 378 0.43 14.84 -12.70
N GLU A 379 -0.47 13.93 -13.07
CA GLU A 379 -0.44 12.58 -12.55
C GLU A 379 0.87 11.96 -13.05
N GLY A 380 1.91 12.00 -12.17
CA GLY A 380 3.24 11.49 -12.45
C GLY A 380 3.25 9.96 -12.51
#